data_9e1cc3de374aa9bfc5fc67a8b925a5fd
#
_entry.id   9e1cc3de374aa9bfc5fc67a8b925a5fd
#
_cell.length_a   1.000
_cell.length_b   1.000
_cell.length_c   1.000
_cell.angle_alpha   90.00
_cell.angle_beta   90.00
_cell.angle_gamma   90.00
#
_symmetry.space_group_name_H-M   'P 1'
#
loop_
_entity.id
_entity.type
_entity.pdbx_description
1 polymer ?
#
loop_
_entity_poly.entity_id
_entity_poly.type
_entity_poly.pdbx_seq_one_letter_code
_entity_poly.pdbx_strand_id
1 'polypeptide(L)'
;GIFLFHGYGSNKEDLFSLEQYLPQSQTIISLEAPLKLPFGGFSWFDIDYSDVLENNLDKRYKEINDSIENILTNIYRHIQNENLDKDDISIFGFSQGGSICWKLGLDFNSKFRRIIPVSSFVHPSYLNNKLDYYKDLLIYSSHGLLDDVIPINLVEDHIVELSKNNTLTFEKYNSGHTITQENLLSLINWLDKTNI
;
A
#
# COMPACT_ATOMS: atom_id res chain seq x y z
N GLY A 1 12.96 -1.60 8.40
CA GLY A 1 12.45 -2.74 7.61
C GLY A 1 11.34 -2.34 6.64
N ILE A 2 11.14 -3.13 5.58
CA ILE A 2 10.11 -2.90 4.56
C ILE A 2 9.17 -4.11 4.51
N PHE A 3 7.89 -3.90 4.77
CA PHE A 3 6.85 -4.92 4.65
C PHE A 3 6.14 -4.81 3.30
N LEU A 4 6.01 -5.94 2.59
CA LEU A 4 5.41 -6.02 1.25
C LEU A 4 4.02 -6.66 1.32
N PHE A 5 3.05 -6.08 0.60
CA PHE A 5 1.65 -6.51 0.53
C PHE A 5 1.26 -6.72 -0.94
N HIS A 6 1.10 -7.97 -1.34
CA HIS A 6 0.75 -8.35 -2.72
C HIS A 6 -0.68 -7.96 -3.13
N GLY A 7 -0.97 -7.99 -4.43
CA GLY A 7 -2.30 -7.76 -4.98
C GLY A 7 -3.26 -8.94 -4.78
N TYR A 8 -4.55 -8.71 -5.08
CA TYR A 8 -5.59 -9.75 -5.07
C TYR A 8 -5.25 -10.89 -6.02
N GLY A 9 -5.43 -12.12 -5.58
CA GLY A 9 -5.16 -13.32 -6.37
C GLY A 9 -3.69 -13.70 -6.50
N SER A 10 -2.80 -12.95 -5.87
CA SER A 10 -1.36 -13.19 -5.85
C SER A 10 -0.91 -13.88 -4.55
N ASN A 11 0.36 -13.81 -4.20
CA ASN A 11 0.98 -14.38 -3.01
C ASN A 11 2.22 -13.57 -2.60
N LYS A 12 2.84 -13.92 -1.49
CA LYS A 12 4.01 -13.22 -0.94
C LYS A 12 5.22 -13.19 -1.87
N GLU A 13 5.38 -14.16 -2.77
CA GLU A 13 6.55 -14.25 -3.67
C GLU A 13 6.53 -13.17 -4.78
N ASP A 14 5.34 -12.65 -5.10
CA ASP A 14 5.14 -11.68 -6.17
C ASP A 14 5.99 -10.41 -5.94
N LEU A 15 5.65 -9.61 -4.95
CA LEU A 15 6.43 -8.41 -4.63
C LEU A 15 7.81 -8.74 -4.05
N PHE A 16 8.00 -9.90 -3.43
CA PHE A 16 9.30 -10.33 -2.95
C PHE A 16 10.31 -10.50 -4.09
N SER A 17 9.85 -10.76 -5.30
CA SER A 17 10.70 -10.76 -6.49
C SER A 17 11.44 -9.45 -6.74
N LEU A 18 10.97 -8.34 -6.16
CA LEU A 18 11.58 -7.02 -6.24
C LEU A 18 12.67 -6.79 -5.19
N GLU A 19 12.86 -7.70 -4.23
CA GLU A 19 13.78 -7.57 -3.09
C GLU A 19 15.19 -7.17 -3.53
N GLN A 20 15.69 -7.76 -4.62
CA GLN A 20 17.02 -7.47 -5.16
C GLN A 20 17.22 -6.02 -5.61
N TYR A 21 16.16 -5.27 -5.84
CA TYR A 21 16.19 -3.85 -6.27
C TYR A 21 15.94 -2.90 -5.10
N LEU A 22 15.42 -3.39 -3.99
CA LEU A 22 15.16 -2.59 -2.80
C LEU A 22 16.44 -2.34 -2.00
N PRO A 23 16.49 -1.31 -1.12
CA PRO A 23 17.68 -0.97 -0.37
C PRO A 23 18.20 -2.15 0.48
N GLN A 24 19.43 -2.57 0.22
CA GLN A 24 20.07 -3.71 0.88
C GLN A 24 20.37 -3.49 2.37
N SER A 25 20.25 -2.26 2.86
CA SER A 25 20.31 -1.90 4.28
C SER A 25 19.04 -2.25 5.05
N GLN A 26 17.96 -2.59 4.35
CA GLN A 26 16.67 -2.89 4.93
C GLN A 26 16.36 -4.40 4.91
N THR A 27 15.75 -4.88 5.98
CA THR A 27 15.15 -6.21 6.00
C THR A 27 13.83 -6.18 5.24
N ILE A 28 13.68 -7.03 4.22
CA ILE A 28 12.47 -7.12 3.41
C ILE A 28 11.63 -8.29 3.90
N ILE A 29 10.38 -8.01 4.25
CA ILE A 29 9.43 -9.01 4.76
C ILE A 29 8.17 -8.99 3.89
N SER A 30 7.95 -10.03 3.12
CA SER A 30 6.75 -10.17 2.30
C SER A 30 5.69 -10.98 3.04
N LEU A 31 4.54 -10.36 3.28
CA LEU A 31 3.43 -10.99 3.99
C LEU A 31 2.47 -11.67 3.00
N GLU A 32 1.96 -12.82 3.39
CA GLU A 32 0.90 -13.52 2.67
C GLU A 32 -0.46 -13.15 3.23
N ALA A 33 -1.40 -12.82 2.34
CA ALA A 33 -2.77 -12.48 2.71
C ALA A 33 -3.49 -13.72 3.29
N PRO A 34 -4.43 -13.52 4.25
CA PRO A 34 -5.01 -14.63 5.02
C PRO A 34 -6.07 -15.44 4.27
N LEU A 35 -6.73 -14.86 3.26
CA LEU A 35 -7.86 -15.49 2.57
C LEU A 35 -7.39 -16.21 1.31
N LYS A 36 -7.41 -17.55 1.34
CA LYS A 36 -7.10 -18.36 0.15
C LYS A 36 -8.26 -18.36 -0.83
N LEU A 37 -7.97 -18.05 -2.09
CA LEU A 37 -8.98 -18.01 -3.15
C LEU A 37 -9.18 -19.38 -3.81
N PRO A 38 -10.42 -19.72 -4.24
CA PRO A 38 -10.73 -21.03 -4.85
C PRO A 38 -9.96 -21.30 -6.15
N PHE A 39 -9.60 -20.25 -6.88
CA PHE A 39 -8.87 -20.32 -8.15
C PHE A 39 -7.35 -20.17 -8.01
N GLY A 40 -6.85 -20.15 -6.78
CA GLY A 40 -5.44 -19.96 -6.46
C GLY A 40 -5.10 -18.54 -6.02
N GLY A 41 -3.96 -18.39 -5.31
CA GLY A 41 -3.56 -17.13 -4.69
C GLY A 41 -4.37 -16.75 -3.46
N PHE A 42 -4.16 -15.53 -2.98
CA PHE A 42 -4.66 -15.04 -1.70
C PHE A 42 -5.23 -13.62 -1.81
N SER A 43 -6.00 -13.22 -0.80
CA SER A 43 -6.65 -11.94 -0.70
C SER A 43 -6.58 -11.40 0.74
N TRP A 44 -6.38 -10.08 0.87
CA TRP A 44 -6.35 -9.39 2.17
C TRP A 44 -7.75 -9.23 2.76
N PHE A 45 -8.74 -9.02 1.90
CA PHE A 45 -10.15 -8.93 2.22
C PHE A 45 -10.96 -9.41 1.01
N ASP A 46 -12.18 -9.81 1.25
CA ASP A 46 -13.05 -10.29 0.18
C ASP A 46 -13.43 -9.15 -0.78
N ILE A 47 -13.54 -9.44 -2.06
CA ILE A 47 -14.02 -8.53 -3.08
C ILE A 47 -15.29 -9.14 -3.69
N ASP A 48 -16.43 -8.64 -3.27
CA ASP A 48 -17.66 -8.91 -3.97
C ASP A 48 -17.79 -7.94 -5.17
N TYR A 49 -17.73 -8.50 -6.38
CA TYR A 49 -17.85 -7.69 -7.59
C TYR A 49 -19.20 -6.98 -7.70
N SER A 50 -20.27 -7.48 -7.07
CA SER A 50 -21.54 -6.77 -7.00
C SER A 50 -21.43 -5.48 -6.19
N ASP A 51 -20.64 -5.48 -5.12
CA ASP A 51 -20.38 -4.28 -4.30
C ASP A 51 -19.57 -3.23 -5.07
N VAL A 52 -18.72 -3.67 -6.03
CA VAL A 52 -18.00 -2.75 -6.94
C VAL A 52 -18.99 -2.03 -7.85
N LEU A 53 -19.93 -2.78 -8.44
CA LEU A 53 -20.94 -2.25 -9.36
C LEU A 53 -21.97 -1.37 -8.65
N GLU A 54 -22.33 -1.72 -7.41
CA GLU A 54 -23.27 -0.97 -6.57
C GLU A 54 -22.62 0.18 -5.81
N ASN A 55 -21.30 0.37 -5.96
CA ASN A 55 -20.51 1.38 -5.25
C ASN A 55 -20.62 1.28 -3.71
N ASN A 56 -20.77 0.05 -3.19
CA ASN A 56 -20.92 -0.23 -1.75
C ASN A 56 -19.57 -0.14 -1.02
N LEU A 57 -19.07 1.07 -0.91
CA LEU A 57 -17.76 1.36 -0.28
C LEU A 57 -17.75 1.04 1.22
N ASP A 58 -18.88 1.13 1.90
CA ASP A 58 -18.99 0.91 3.35
C ASP A 58 -18.72 -0.56 3.74
N LYS A 59 -19.18 -1.52 2.94
CA LYS A 59 -18.93 -2.93 3.16
C LYS A 59 -17.45 -3.27 3.01
N ARG A 60 -16.80 -2.78 1.94
CA ARG A 60 -15.37 -2.92 1.72
C ARG A 60 -14.54 -2.32 2.86
N TYR A 61 -14.95 -1.16 3.34
CA TYR A 61 -14.30 -0.50 4.47
C TYR A 61 -14.31 -1.38 5.72
N LYS A 62 -15.42 -2.06 6.00
CA LYS A 62 -15.53 -2.98 7.13
C LYS A 62 -14.60 -4.19 6.95
N GLU A 63 -14.60 -4.82 5.80
CA GLU A 63 -13.75 -5.98 5.49
C GLU A 63 -12.26 -5.67 5.62
N ILE A 64 -11.86 -4.50 5.14
CA ILE A 64 -10.49 -3.99 5.33
C ILE A 64 -10.20 -3.85 6.84
N ASN A 65 -11.08 -3.23 7.61
CA ASN A 65 -10.89 -3.04 9.05
C ASN A 65 -10.71 -4.37 9.80
N ASP A 66 -11.49 -5.38 9.46
CA ASP A 66 -11.42 -6.70 10.09
C ASP A 66 -10.05 -7.38 9.83
N SER A 67 -9.40 -7.07 8.72
CA SER A 67 -8.07 -7.58 8.37
C SER A 67 -6.92 -6.84 9.06
N ILE A 68 -7.08 -5.56 9.35
CA ILE A 68 -5.99 -4.68 9.81
C ILE A 68 -5.37 -5.12 11.13
N GLU A 69 -6.17 -5.55 12.12
CA GLU A 69 -5.65 -5.97 13.42
C GLU A 69 -4.72 -7.18 13.31
N ASN A 70 -5.08 -8.15 12.47
CA ASN A 70 -4.25 -9.31 12.21
C ASN A 70 -2.94 -8.92 11.49
N ILE A 71 -3.02 -8.01 10.54
CA ILE A 71 -1.84 -7.51 9.81
C ILE A 71 -0.89 -6.78 10.77
N LEU A 72 -1.40 -5.87 11.59
CA LEU A 72 -0.59 -5.16 12.59
C LEU A 72 0.07 -6.12 13.58
N THR A 73 -0.66 -7.13 14.05
CA THR A 73 -0.10 -8.15 14.94
C THR A 73 1.07 -8.89 14.28
N ASN A 74 0.95 -9.22 12.99
CA ASN A 74 2.02 -9.85 12.23
C ASN A 74 3.23 -8.93 12.06
N ILE A 75 3.00 -7.65 11.71
CA ILE A 75 4.07 -6.64 11.58
C ILE A 75 4.84 -6.52 12.91
N TYR A 76 4.14 -6.33 14.04
CA TYR A 76 4.79 -6.19 15.34
C TYR A 76 5.59 -7.42 15.74
N ARG A 77 5.09 -8.63 15.45
CA ARG A 77 5.82 -9.87 15.70
C ARG A 77 7.13 -9.92 14.91
N HIS A 78 7.12 -9.54 13.64
CA HIS A 78 8.33 -9.45 12.82
C HIS A 78 9.29 -8.37 13.32
N ILE A 79 8.80 -7.19 13.68
CA ILE A 79 9.64 -6.13 14.25
C ILE A 79 10.41 -6.65 15.46
N GLN A 80 9.75 -7.40 16.34
CA GLN A 80 10.39 -7.98 17.53
C GLN A 80 11.35 -9.12 17.20
N ASN A 81 10.92 -10.07 16.36
CA ASN A 81 11.69 -11.28 16.06
C ASN A 81 12.96 -10.99 15.25
N GLU A 82 12.87 -10.05 14.30
CA GLU A 82 13.98 -9.66 13.43
C GLU A 82 14.77 -8.46 13.98
N ASN A 83 14.41 -7.98 15.20
CA ASN A 83 15.02 -6.83 15.87
C ASN A 83 15.10 -5.58 14.95
N LEU A 84 13.98 -5.27 14.27
CA LEU A 84 13.92 -4.13 13.37
C LEU A 84 13.82 -2.82 14.15
N ASP A 85 14.34 -1.75 13.55
CA ASP A 85 14.13 -0.39 14.07
C ASP A 85 12.66 0.00 13.89
N LYS A 86 11.93 0.10 15.02
CA LYS A 86 10.49 0.45 15.03
C LYS A 86 10.20 1.86 14.50
N ASP A 87 11.20 2.75 14.49
CA ASP A 87 11.07 4.12 14.02
C ASP A 87 11.43 4.27 12.52
N ASP A 88 11.88 3.17 11.88
CA ASP A 88 12.19 3.11 10.45
C ASP A 88 11.46 1.94 9.74
N ILE A 89 10.15 1.88 9.91
CA ILE A 89 9.29 0.89 9.26
C ILE A 89 8.63 1.51 8.03
N SER A 90 8.78 0.83 6.90
CA SER A 90 8.12 1.14 5.62
C SER A 90 7.12 0.04 5.25
N ILE A 91 6.04 0.41 4.58
CA ILE A 91 5.08 -0.53 4.02
C ILE A 91 4.88 -0.24 2.53
N PHE A 92 4.99 -1.28 1.71
CA PHE A 92 4.86 -1.22 0.26
C PHE A 92 3.81 -2.21 -0.22
N GLY A 93 2.83 -1.75 -0.97
CA GLY A 93 1.75 -2.58 -1.48
C GLY A 93 1.33 -2.25 -2.90
N PHE A 94 0.93 -3.29 -3.62
CA PHE A 94 0.37 -3.19 -4.96
C PHE A 94 -1.12 -3.53 -4.95
N SER A 95 -1.94 -2.75 -5.66
CA SER A 95 -3.36 -3.01 -5.86
C SER A 95 -4.10 -3.14 -4.52
N GLN A 96 -4.69 -4.29 -4.19
CA GLN A 96 -5.33 -4.56 -2.90
C GLN A 96 -4.37 -4.35 -1.72
N GLY A 97 -3.10 -4.79 -1.85
CA GLY A 97 -2.06 -4.53 -0.86
C GLY A 97 -1.73 -3.05 -0.69
N GLY A 98 -1.83 -2.26 -1.76
CA GLY A 98 -1.71 -0.80 -1.69
C GLY A 98 -2.85 -0.15 -0.91
N SER A 99 -4.08 -0.68 -1.03
CA SER A 99 -5.22 -0.23 -0.20
C SER A 99 -5.00 -0.53 1.29
N ILE A 100 -4.34 -1.64 1.62
CA ILE A 100 -3.88 -1.93 2.99
C ILE A 100 -2.83 -0.91 3.44
N CYS A 101 -1.86 -0.54 2.59
CA CYS A 101 -0.87 0.49 2.91
C CYS A 101 -1.53 1.85 3.19
N TRP A 102 -2.52 2.27 2.40
CA TRP A 102 -3.29 3.47 2.67
C TRP A 102 -3.97 3.42 4.03
N LYS A 103 -4.68 2.33 4.32
CA LYS A 103 -5.39 2.16 5.59
C LYS A 103 -4.45 2.17 6.78
N LEU A 104 -3.38 1.38 6.74
CA LEU A 104 -2.39 1.30 7.80
C LEU A 104 -1.69 2.65 8.03
N GLY A 105 -1.22 3.28 6.96
CA GLY A 105 -0.48 4.53 7.06
C GLY A 105 -1.33 5.69 7.55
N LEU A 106 -2.59 5.77 7.11
CA LEU A 106 -3.46 6.87 7.49
C LEU A 106 -4.11 6.71 8.88
N ASP A 107 -4.38 5.48 9.32
CA ASP A 107 -4.94 5.24 10.66
C ASP A 107 -3.86 5.11 11.75
N PHE A 108 -2.66 4.66 11.38
CA PHE A 108 -1.56 4.37 12.30
C PHE A 108 -0.25 5.06 11.89
N ASN A 109 -0.33 6.29 11.40
CA ASN A 109 0.80 7.06 10.85
C ASN A 109 2.04 7.12 11.76
N SER A 110 1.86 7.14 13.08
CA SER A 110 2.96 7.13 14.04
C SER A 110 3.73 5.80 14.13
N LYS A 111 3.28 4.77 13.40
CA LYS A 111 3.90 3.44 13.36
C LYS A 111 4.73 3.19 12.11
N PHE A 112 4.52 4.01 11.08
CA PHE A 112 5.18 3.86 9.80
C PHE A 112 5.86 5.18 9.41
N ARG A 113 7.10 5.08 9.00
CA ARG A 113 7.85 6.24 8.47
C ARG A 113 7.50 6.49 7.01
N ARG A 114 7.30 5.42 6.24
CA ARG A 114 6.98 5.50 4.80
C ARG A 114 5.84 4.58 4.44
N ILE A 115 4.96 5.06 3.57
CA ILE A 115 3.97 4.20 2.90
C ILE A 115 4.10 4.32 1.39
N ILE A 116 3.98 3.18 0.70
CA ILE A 116 4.22 3.06 -0.73
C ILE A 116 3.05 2.30 -1.37
N PRO A 117 1.87 2.93 -1.46
CA PRO A 117 0.70 2.35 -2.14
C PRO A 117 0.78 2.59 -3.65
N VAL A 118 0.89 1.50 -4.43
CA VAL A 118 1.03 1.54 -5.89
C VAL A 118 -0.19 0.93 -6.56
N SER A 119 -0.69 1.58 -7.63
CA SER A 119 -1.87 1.15 -8.42
C SER A 119 -3.05 0.75 -7.54
N SER A 120 -3.39 1.57 -6.55
CA SER A 120 -4.31 1.21 -5.49
C SER A 120 -5.36 2.27 -5.23
N PHE A 121 -6.49 1.83 -4.72
CA PHE A 121 -7.58 2.69 -4.32
C PHE A 121 -7.37 3.22 -2.89
N VAL A 122 -7.62 4.53 -2.71
CA VAL A 122 -7.68 5.17 -1.41
C VAL A 122 -9.14 5.46 -1.05
N HIS A 123 -9.63 4.89 0.04
CA HIS A 123 -11.02 5.10 0.43
C HIS A 123 -11.23 6.52 0.98
N PRO A 124 -12.28 7.26 0.56
CA PRO A 124 -12.53 8.63 1.01
C PRO A 124 -12.62 8.79 2.54
N SER A 125 -13.13 7.77 3.24
CA SER A 125 -13.23 7.80 4.70
C SER A 125 -11.88 7.81 5.42
N TYR A 126 -10.78 7.44 4.75
CA TYR A 126 -9.43 7.54 5.32
C TYR A 126 -8.96 9.00 5.43
N LEU A 127 -9.57 9.89 4.65
CA LEU A 127 -9.22 11.29 4.55
C LEU A 127 -9.93 12.18 5.60
N ASN A 128 -10.80 11.62 6.42
CA ASN A 128 -11.67 12.35 7.35
C ASN A 128 -10.88 13.25 8.31
N ASN A 129 -10.85 14.56 8.01
CA ASN A 129 -10.49 15.71 8.89
C ASN A 129 -9.15 15.62 9.65
N LYS A 130 -8.19 14.81 9.20
CA LYS A 130 -6.92 14.58 9.88
C LYS A 130 -5.70 15.03 9.06
N LEU A 131 -5.85 15.98 8.14
CA LEU A 131 -4.77 16.38 7.22
C LEU A 131 -3.51 16.87 7.97
N ASP A 132 -3.67 17.55 9.10
CA ASP A 132 -2.54 17.94 9.97
C ASP A 132 -1.88 16.74 10.70
N TYR A 133 -2.56 15.61 10.73
CA TYR A 133 -2.10 14.39 11.43
C TYR A 133 -1.04 13.60 10.66
N TYR A 134 -0.96 13.81 9.34
CA TYR A 134 -0.05 13.06 8.45
C TYR A 134 1.26 13.79 8.15
N LYS A 135 1.54 14.86 8.84
CA LYS A 135 2.63 15.81 8.54
C LYS A 135 4.02 15.17 8.42
N ASP A 136 4.27 14.12 9.19
CA ASP A 136 5.58 13.44 9.23
C ASP A 136 5.60 12.10 8.45
N LEU A 137 4.46 11.69 7.88
CA LEU A 137 4.37 10.48 7.09
C LEU A 137 4.87 10.74 5.68
N LEU A 138 5.87 9.99 5.25
CA LEU A 138 6.39 10.05 3.88
C LEU A 138 5.58 9.11 2.99
N ILE A 139 5.00 9.64 1.92
CA ILE A 139 4.13 8.89 1.02
C ILE A 139 4.70 8.93 -0.41
N TYR A 140 4.92 7.76 -0.98
CA TYR A 140 5.11 7.59 -2.41
C TYR A 140 3.93 6.81 -2.97
N SER A 141 3.23 7.37 -3.93
CA SER A 141 2.16 6.66 -4.64
C SER A 141 2.35 6.81 -6.14
N SER A 142 1.95 5.79 -6.89
CA SER A 142 2.01 5.82 -8.34
C SER A 142 0.84 5.08 -8.96
N HIS A 143 0.48 5.46 -10.20
CA HIS A 143 -0.68 4.88 -10.88
C HIS A 143 -0.49 4.88 -12.40
N GLY A 144 -1.04 3.83 -13.05
CA GLY A 144 -1.09 3.76 -14.51
C GLY A 144 -2.21 4.64 -15.09
N LEU A 145 -1.88 5.44 -16.10
CA LEU A 145 -2.89 6.27 -16.80
C LEU A 145 -3.92 5.45 -17.56
N LEU A 146 -3.55 4.21 -17.93
CA LEU A 146 -4.38 3.25 -18.67
C LEU A 146 -4.84 2.09 -17.78
N ASP A 147 -4.85 2.28 -16.47
CA ASP A 147 -5.31 1.27 -15.51
C ASP A 147 -6.83 1.07 -15.66
N ASP A 148 -7.21 -0.11 -16.15
CA ASP A 148 -8.59 -0.53 -16.39
C ASP A 148 -9.17 -1.35 -15.23
N VAL A 149 -8.34 -1.71 -14.25
CA VAL A 149 -8.75 -2.40 -13.01
C VAL A 149 -9.15 -1.39 -11.94
N ILE A 150 -8.33 -0.36 -11.74
CA ILE A 150 -8.60 0.78 -10.86
C ILE A 150 -8.39 2.06 -11.68
N PRO A 151 -9.43 2.57 -12.37
CA PRO A 151 -9.31 3.79 -13.17
C PRO A 151 -8.77 4.98 -12.38
N ILE A 152 -7.78 5.68 -12.93
CA ILE A 152 -7.06 6.76 -12.25
C ILE A 152 -7.97 7.87 -11.73
N ASN A 153 -9.08 8.15 -12.42
CA ASN A 153 -10.06 9.16 -12.00
C ASN A 153 -10.75 8.84 -10.66
N LEU A 154 -10.73 7.56 -10.22
CA LEU A 154 -11.24 7.15 -8.89
C LEU A 154 -10.24 7.42 -7.75
N VAL A 155 -9.00 7.75 -8.10
CA VAL A 155 -7.88 7.88 -7.16
C VAL A 155 -7.37 9.31 -7.09
N GLU A 156 -7.31 10.00 -8.23
CA GLU A 156 -6.62 11.27 -8.40
C GLU A 156 -7.14 12.38 -7.47
N ASP A 157 -8.46 12.53 -7.32
CA ASP A 157 -9.06 13.55 -6.45
C ASP A 157 -8.66 13.37 -4.98
N HIS A 158 -8.57 12.12 -4.52
CA HIS A 158 -8.17 11.80 -3.16
C HIS A 158 -6.68 12.03 -2.93
N ILE A 159 -5.85 11.74 -3.94
CA ILE A 159 -4.42 12.03 -3.92
C ILE A 159 -4.16 13.53 -3.87
N VAL A 160 -4.90 14.34 -4.64
CA VAL A 160 -4.83 15.81 -4.60
C VAL A 160 -5.16 16.34 -3.20
N GLU A 161 -6.15 15.77 -2.53
CA GLU A 161 -6.48 16.14 -1.14
C GLU A 161 -5.32 15.85 -0.18
N LEU A 162 -4.72 14.66 -0.27
CA LEU A 162 -3.57 14.27 0.53
C LEU A 162 -2.32 15.11 0.23
N SER A 163 -2.12 15.52 -1.02
CA SER A 163 -0.91 16.27 -1.44
C SER A 163 -0.79 17.64 -0.80
N LYS A 164 -1.85 18.15 -0.19
CA LYS A 164 -1.82 19.41 0.58
C LYS A 164 -0.85 19.35 1.78
N ASN A 165 -0.38 18.17 2.15
CA ASN A 165 0.55 17.96 3.28
C ASN A 165 2.04 17.91 2.90
N ASN A 166 2.41 18.16 1.66
CA ASN A 166 3.81 18.24 1.16
C ASN A 166 4.70 16.99 1.35
N THR A 167 4.19 15.90 1.93
CA THR A 167 4.94 14.64 2.15
C THR A 167 4.62 13.56 1.11
N LEU A 168 3.70 13.85 0.20
CA LEU A 168 3.25 12.92 -0.83
C LEU A 168 3.95 13.21 -2.17
N THR A 169 4.58 12.17 -2.72
CA THR A 169 5.01 12.09 -4.11
C THR A 169 3.99 11.23 -4.86
N PHE A 170 3.35 11.78 -5.90
CA PHE A 170 2.45 11.04 -6.77
C PHE A 170 2.94 11.05 -8.20
N GLU A 171 3.15 9.87 -8.77
CA GLU A 171 3.65 9.70 -10.13
C GLU A 171 2.66 8.93 -11.00
N LYS A 172 2.57 9.32 -12.27
CA LYS A 172 1.68 8.73 -13.25
C LYS A 172 2.49 8.18 -14.42
N TYR A 173 2.18 6.95 -14.83
CA TYR A 173 2.89 6.24 -15.89
C TYR A 173 1.96 5.88 -17.04
N ASN A 174 2.46 5.88 -18.26
CA ASN A 174 1.71 5.43 -19.43
C ASN A 174 1.64 3.89 -19.48
N SER A 175 0.95 3.31 -18.51
CA SER A 175 0.83 1.86 -18.30
C SER A 175 -0.58 1.52 -17.82
N GLY A 176 -0.93 0.22 -17.90
CA GLY A 176 -2.10 -0.35 -17.23
C GLY A 176 -1.85 -0.65 -15.75
N HIS A 177 -2.55 -1.66 -15.22
CA HIS A 177 -2.48 -2.10 -13.81
C HIS A 177 -1.19 -2.90 -13.54
N THR A 178 -0.06 -2.21 -13.41
CA THR A 178 1.26 -2.86 -13.23
C THR A 178 2.30 -1.91 -12.64
N ILE A 179 3.38 -2.47 -12.10
CA ILE A 179 4.60 -1.74 -11.74
C ILE A 179 5.56 -1.82 -12.92
N THR A 180 5.80 -0.70 -13.60
CA THR A 180 6.77 -0.64 -14.70
C THR A 180 8.20 -0.52 -14.17
N GLN A 181 9.19 -0.82 -15.03
CA GLN A 181 10.59 -0.59 -14.68
C GLN A 181 10.86 0.89 -14.35
N GLU A 182 10.27 1.83 -15.08
CA GLU A 182 10.38 3.26 -14.81
C GLU A 182 9.83 3.61 -13.43
N ASN A 183 8.66 3.08 -13.08
CA ASN A 183 8.05 3.25 -11.75
C ASN A 183 8.96 2.69 -10.65
N LEU A 184 9.50 1.48 -10.84
CA LEU A 184 10.39 0.87 -9.86
C LEU A 184 11.66 1.71 -9.64
N LEU A 185 12.28 2.22 -10.70
CA LEU A 185 13.46 3.08 -10.60
C LEU A 185 13.16 4.39 -9.87
N SER A 186 12.00 5.00 -10.13
CA SER A 186 11.58 6.20 -9.43
C SER A 186 11.34 5.94 -7.94
N LEU A 187 10.67 4.83 -7.60
CA LEU A 187 10.49 4.41 -6.21
C LEU A 187 11.83 4.23 -5.49
N ILE A 188 12.80 3.54 -6.10
CA ILE A 188 14.13 3.36 -5.53
C ILE A 188 14.81 4.71 -5.27
N ASN A 189 14.80 5.61 -6.24
CA ASN A 189 15.34 6.96 -6.08
C ASN A 189 14.63 7.75 -4.95
N TRP A 190 13.34 7.53 -4.76
CA TRP A 190 12.60 8.17 -3.67
C TRP A 190 12.99 7.58 -2.31
N LEU A 191 13.17 6.27 -2.21
CA LEU A 191 13.66 5.61 -1.01
C LEU A 191 15.04 6.13 -0.62
N ASP A 192 15.99 6.24 -1.57
CA ASP A 192 17.31 6.80 -1.35
C ASP A 192 17.28 8.23 -0.80
N LYS A 193 16.39 9.07 -1.34
CA LYS A 193 16.20 10.45 -0.89
C LYS A 193 15.55 10.56 0.49
N THR A 194 14.85 9.55 0.94
CA THR A 194 14.23 9.48 2.26
C THR A 194 15.09 8.78 3.30
N ASN A 195 16.37 8.59 3.00
CA ASN A 195 17.42 8.03 3.87
C ASN A 195 17.13 6.60 4.30
N ILE A 196 17.03 5.73 3.35
CA ILE A 196 17.10 4.28 3.58
C ILE A 196 18.49 3.76 3.19
#